data_5aa6b7e2188e0a277596fd194f08fe64
#
_entry.id   5aa6b7e2188e0a277596fd194f08fe64
#
_cell.length_a   1.000
_cell.length_b   1.000
_cell.length_c   1.000
_cell.angle_alpha   90.00
_cell.angle_beta   90.00
_cell.angle_gamma   90.00
#
_symmetry.space_group_name_H-M   'P 1'
#
loop_
_entity.id
_entity.type
_entity.pdbx_description
1 polymer ?
#
loop_
_entity_poly.entity_id
_entity_poly.type
_entity_poly.pdbx_seq_one_letter_code
_entity_poly.pdbx_strand_id
1 'polypeptide(L)'
;ITPAKETEYIKYVKIQSDLLSEFWGRPMYLGAWVLLPEGFDEHPEARYPLIINHGHFPRQFGGFRTEPPDPDMEPDFSDRFDWPGYNITQQEYAYKFYQYWTAPDTPRMVIIKVQHANPYYDDSYAVNSENLGPYGDAITYELIPHIEEKFRCIGEGWARFLYGGSTGGWEALGVQVFYPDEYNGCFAACPDPIDFRAYTSVNVYEDKNAYYLDTPWKKTPRPRGRNTIGEIQFTLREACHLELVLGTNNRSGGQQDIWEAVFGPVGEDGYPQRIWDRKTGEIDPDAAEYWRENYDLRYILERDWATLGPKLKGKIHIYTGDMDDYYLNNAVYLMEELLENTKNPYYDGEIDYGDRAGHCWNGDQTRPNALSRLRYHQMFIPKILKRIQESAPPGADTSSWRY
;
A
#
# COMPACT_ATOMS: atom_id res chain seq x y z
N ILE A 1 -3.32 -26.70 2.47
CA ILE A 1 -2.82 -25.37 2.96
C ILE A 1 -1.78 -25.68 4.04
N THR A 2 -0.55 -25.27 3.84
CA THR A 2 0.49 -25.42 4.88
C THR A 2 0.08 -24.55 6.07
N PRO A 3 0.07 -25.08 7.30
CA PRO A 3 -0.22 -24.30 8.49
C PRO A 3 0.76 -23.12 8.62
N ALA A 4 0.29 -22.01 9.16
CA ALA A 4 1.13 -20.87 9.48
C ALA A 4 2.22 -21.30 10.48
N LYS A 5 3.48 -21.02 10.17
CA LYS A 5 4.60 -21.33 11.06
C LYS A 5 4.88 -20.12 11.95
N GLU A 6 4.35 -20.17 13.16
CA GLU A 6 4.62 -19.16 14.18
C GLU A 6 6.02 -19.35 14.79
N THR A 7 6.58 -18.26 15.28
CA THR A 7 7.84 -18.21 16.03
C THR A 7 7.62 -17.42 17.32
N GLU A 8 8.67 -17.18 18.08
CA GLU A 8 8.65 -16.28 19.23
C GLU A 8 8.13 -14.89 18.82
N TYR A 9 8.69 -14.28 17.79
CA TYR A 9 8.34 -12.93 17.31
C TYR A 9 7.14 -12.89 16.37
N ILE A 10 6.91 -13.94 15.59
CA ILE A 10 5.91 -13.92 14.52
C ILE A 10 4.71 -14.78 14.90
N LYS A 11 3.54 -14.16 14.94
CA LYS A 11 2.26 -14.81 15.20
C LYS A 11 1.34 -14.70 13.99
N TYR A 12 0.31 -15.53 13.95
CA TYR A 12 -0.71 -15.50 12.92
C TYR A 12 -2.10 -15.35 13.54
N VAL A 13 -2.89 -14.47 12.95
CA VAL A 13 -4.29 -14.26 13.32
C VAL A 13 -5.18 -14.55 12.13
N LYS A 14 -6.31 -15.17 12.38
CA LYS A 14 -7.38 -15.33 11.41
C LYS A 14 -8.71 -15.19 12.13
N ILE A 15 -9.55 -14.31 11.63
CA ILE A 15 -10.93 -14.12 12.10
C ILE A 15 -11.92 -14.38 10.97
N GLN A 16 -13.13 -14.78 11.29
CA GLN A 16 -14.25 -14.65 10.38
C GLN A 16 -14.76 -13.22 10.47
N SER A 17 -14.91 -12.58 9.33
CA SER A 17 -15.50 -11.24 9.25
C SER A 17 -17.00 -11.36 9.08
N ASP A 18 -17.77 -10.73 9.95
CA ASP A 18 -19.23 -10.69 9.86
C ASP A 18 -19.67 -9.80 8.70
N LEU A 19 -19.06 -8.62 8.53
CA LEU A 19 -19.34 -7.68 7.45
C LEU A 19 -19.13 -8.31 6.07
N LEU A 20 -17.98 -8.96 5.86
CA LEU A 20 -17.69 -9.61 4.59
C LEU A 20 -18.53 -10.87 4.38
N SER A 21 -18.83 -11.61 5.44
CA SER A 21 -19.69 -12.82 5.35
C SER A 21 -21.11 -12.46 4.99
N GLU A 22 -21.64 -11.37 5.50
CA GLU A 22 -22.97 -10.84 5.12
C GLU A 22 -22.98 -10.42 3.64
N PHE A 23 -22.00 -9.65 3.20
CA PHE A 23 -21.89 -9.20 1.79
C PHE A 23 -21.81 -10.38 0.82
N TRP A 24 -20.95 -11.38 1.09
CA TRP A 24 -20.73 -12.51 0.19
C TRP A 24 -21.73 -13.67 0.37
N GLY A 25 -22.60 -13.60 1.38
CA GLY A 25 -23.56 -14.68 1.69
C GLY A 25 -22.90 -16.01 2.08
N ARG A 26 -21.64 -15.98 2.55
CA ARG A 26 -20.85 -17.14 2.95
C ARG A 26 -19.76 -16.74 3.95
N PRO A 27 -19.21 -17.68 4.75
CA PRO A 27 -18.10 -17.36 5.64
C PRO A 27 -16.90 -16.78 4.88
N MET A 28 -16.53 -15.56 5.21
CA MET A 28 -15.36 -14.84 4.72
C MET A 28 -14.40 -14.57 5.89
N TYR A 29 -13.11 -14.57 5.60
CA TYR A 29 -12.07 -14.49 6.62
C TYR A 29 -11.07 -13.40 6.29
N LEU A 30 -10.62 -12.71 7.34
CA LEU A 30 -9.44 -11.85 7.33
C LEU A 30 -8.35 -12.50 8.15
N GLY A 31 -7.10 -12.25 7.77
CA GLY A 31 -5.95 -12.71 8.53
C GLY A 31 -4.89 -11.62 8.66
N ALA A 32 -3.93 -11.86 9.54
CA ALA A 32 -2.74 -11.05 9.63
C ALA A 32 -1.55 -11.83 10.17
N TRP A 33 -0.39 -11.55 9.62
CA TRP A 33 0.87 -11.85 10.27
C TRP A 33 1.21 -10.72 11.22
N VAL A 34 1.62 -11.05 12.43
CA VAL A 34 1.90 -10.10 13.51
C VAL A 34 3.34 -10.29 13.96
N LEU A 35 4.14 -9.21 13.89
CA LEU A 35 5.47 -9.15 14.46
C LEU A 35 5.40 -8.50 15.84
N LEU A 36 5.78 -9.25 16.86
CA LEU A 36 5.84 -8.80 18.26
C LEU A 36 7.20 -8.14 18.56
N PRO A 37 7.25 -7.17 19.46
CA PRO A 37 8.51 -6.58 19.90
C PRO A 37 9.31 -7.52 20.81
N GLU A 38 10.60 -7.25 20.93
CA GLU A 38 11.47 -7.87 21.93
C GLU A 38 10.90 -7.65 23.33
N GLY A 39 10.98 -8.67 24.22
CA GLY A 39 10.51 -8.57 25.60
C GLY A 39 8.99 -8.49 25.76
N PHE A 40 8.22 -8.91 24.75
CA PHE A 40 6.74 -8.82 24.79
C PHE A 40 6.14 -9.55 26.01
N ASP A 41 6.63 -10.76 26.32
CA ASP A 41 6.09 -11.56 27.43
C ASP A 41 6.63 -11.10 28.80
N GLU A 42 7.81 -10.48 28.86
CA GLU A 42 8.43 -9.96 30.08
C GLU A 42 7.80 -8.66 30.57
N HIS A 43 7.08 -7.95 29.69
CA HIS A 43 6.44 -6.67 30.00
C HIS A 43 4.91 -6.70 29.80
N PRO A 44 4.16 -7.45 30.64
CA PRO A 44 2.72 -7.67 30.46
C PRO A 44 1.86 -6.40 30.57
N GLU A 45 2.38 -5.36 31.24
CA GLU A 45 1.66 -4.07 31.40
C GLU A 45 1.88 -3.10 30.23
N ALA A 46 2.85 -3.38 29.35
CA ALA A 46 3.12 -2.51 28.22
C ALA A 46 1.98 -2.52 27.20
N ARG A 47 1.73 -1.35 26.59
CA ARG A 47 0.76 -1.15 25.53
C ARG A 47 1.45 -0.57 24.30
N TYR A 48 1.26 -1.15 23.15
CA TYR A 48 2.08 -0.91 21.96
C TYR A 48 1.37 -0.07 20.89
N PRO A 49 2.06 0.89 20.27
CA PRO A 49 1.58 1.43 18.99
C PRO A 49 1.46 0.32 17.95
N LEU A 50 0.47 0.44 17.06
CA LEU A 50 0.20 -0.51 15.99
C LEU A 50 0.61 0.06 14.64
N ILE A 51 1.35 -0.71 13.88
CA ILE A 51 1.75 -0.39 12.52
C ILE A 51 1.13 -1.40 11.55
N ILE A 52 0.42 -0.90 10.56
CA ILE A 52 -0.16 -1.70 9.48
C ILE A 52 0.73 -1.56 8.25
N ASN A 53 1.46 -2.62 7.92
CA ASN A 53 2.22 -2.71 6.68
C ASN A 53 1.34 -3.30 5.59
N HIS A 54 0.83 -2.45 4.75
CA HIS A 54 -0.03 -2.78 3.61
C HIS A 54 0.73 -3.38 2.43
N GLY A 55 0.04 -4.12 1.57
CA GLY A 55 0.54 -4.73 0.34
C GLY A 55 -0.15 -6.04 0.01
N HIS A 56 0.30 -6.68 -1.06
CA HIS A 56 -0.22 -7.96 -1.53
C HIS A 56 -0.18 -9.06 -0.46
N PHE A 57 -0.99 -10.08 -0.65
CA PHE A 57 -1.17 -11.22 0.26
C PHE A 57 0.15 -11.79 0.79
N PRO A 58 0.50 -11.60 2.06
CA PRO A 58 1.73 -12.11 2.62
C PRO A 58 1.56 -13.59 3.02
N ARG A 59 2.32 -14.48 2.39
CA ARG A 59 2.35 -15.91 2.76
C ARG A 59 3.04 -16.14 4.10
N GLN A 60 3.88 -15.21 4.51
CA GLN A 60 4.62 -15.18 5.77
C GLN A 60 4.99 -13.75 6.10
N PHE A 61 5.46 -13.47 7.30
CA PHE A 61 6.05 -12.17 7.63
C PHE A 61 7.44 -12.08 6.96
N GLY A 62 7.49 -11.53 5.75
CA GLY A 62 8.74 -11.36 5.01
C GLY A 62 9.58 -10.19 5.52
N GLY A 63 10.89 -10.23 5.26
CA GLY A 63 11.83 -9.16 5.64
C GLY A 63 12.24 -9.16 7.11
N PHE A 64 12.00 -10.27 7.84
CA PHE A 64 12.44 -10.48 9.22
C PHE A 64 13.06 -11.89 9.34
N ARG A 65 14.27 -11.99 9.87
CA ARG A 65 15.00 -13.23 9.99
C ARG A 65 15.89 -13.19 11.25
N THR A 66 15.74 -14.15 12.13
CA THR A 66 16.50 -14.24 13.40
C THR A 66 17.92 -14.77 13.23
N GLU A 67 18.20 -15.47 12.13
CA GLU A 67 19.48 -16.07 11.83
C GLU A 67 20.24 -15.26 10.75
N PRO A 68 21.59 -15.27 10.75
CA PRO A 68 22.39 -14.72 9.66
C PRO A 68 22.00 -15.31 8.29
N PRO A 69 22.40 -14.68 7.18
CA PRO A 69 22.22 -15.28 5.86
C PRO A 69 22.72 -16.72 5.81
N ASP A 70 22.00 -17.57 5.10
CA ASP A 70 22.38 -18.97 4.91
C ASP A 70 23.71 -19.03 4.13
N PRO A 71 24.79 -19.57 4.72
CA PRO A 71 26.09 -19.61 4.08
C PRO A 71 26.15 -20.55 2.87
N ASP A 72 25.19 -21.47 2.77
CA ASP A 72 25.11 -22.45 1.68
C ASP A 72 24.12 -22.02 0.59
N MET A 73 23.54 -20.79 0.70
CA MET A 73 22.60 -20.29 -0.29
C MET A 73 23.29 -19.98 -1.61
N GLU A 74 22.84 -20.65 -2.67
CA GLU A 74 23.26 -20.33 -4.03
C GLU A 74 22.78 -18.92 -4.43
N PRO A 75 23.67 -18.05 -4.93
CA PRO A 75 23.29 -16.70 -5.33
C PRO A 75 22.41 -16.73 -6.58
N ASP A 76 21.30 -16.02 -6.54
CA ASP A 76 20.47 -15.73 -7.72
C ASP A 76 21.01 -14.52 -8.51
N PHE A 77 20.30 -14.19 -9.58
CA PHE A 77 20.49 -12.93 -10.28
C PHE A 77 19.14 -12.20 -10.38
N SER A 78 19.11 -10.95 -9.93
CA SER A 78 17.93 -10.10 -10.11
C SER A 78 18.05 -9.28 -11.39
N ASP A 79 17.31 -9.65 -12.43
CA ASP A 79 17.24 -8.88 -13.68
C ASP A 79 16.72 -7.46 -13.46
N ARG A 80 15.81 -7.30 -12.50
CA ARG A 80 15.23 -5.99 -12.17
C ARG A 80 16.24 -4.98 -11.67
N PHE A 81 17.24 -5.42 -10.90
CA PHE A 81 18.22 -4.56 -10.24
C PHE A 81 19.62 -4.71 -10.81
N ASP A 82 19.80 -5.59 -11.80
CA ASP A 82 21.13 -5.99 -12.31
C ASP A 82 22.07 -6.36 -11.14
N TRP A 83 21.56 -7.27 -10.25
CA TRP A 83 22.23 -7.56 -8.98
C TRP A 83 22.45 -9.04 -8.76
N PRO A 84 23.71 -9.51 -8.77
CA PRO A 84 24.02 -10.90 -8.44
C PRO A 84 23.90 -11.15 -6.93
N GLY A 85 23.28 -12.27 -6.53
CA GLY A 85 23.09 -12.63 -5.13
C GLY A 85 22.07 -11.75 -4.39
N TYR A 86 21.06 -11.25 -5.09
CA TYR A 86 20.03 -10.41 -4.46
C TYR A 86 19.24 -11.16 -3.38
N ASN A 87 19.01 -12.47 -3.54
CA ASN A 87 18.43 -13.34 -2.51
C ASN A 87 19.23 -13.34 -1.20
N ILE A 88 20.57 -13.38 -1.28
CA ILE A 88 21.47 -13.29 -0.12
C ILE A 88 21.38 -11.90 0.51
N THR A 89 21.37 -10.85 -0.31
CA THR A 89 21.17 -9.47 0.13
C THR A 89 19.83 -9.31 0.88
N GLN A 90 18.76 -9.92 0.38
CA GLN A 90 17.45 -9.90 1.06
C GLN A 90 17.52 -10.57 2.44
N GLN A 91 18.20 -11.71 2.59
CA GLN A 91 18.40 -12.35 3.89
C GLN A 91 19.25 -11.50 4.84
N GLU A 92 20.31 -10.86 4.32
CA GLU A 92 21.15 -9.95 5.11
C GLU A 92 20.34 -8.77 5.68
N TYR A 93 19.50 -8.14 4.86
CA TYR A 93 18.66 -7.03 5.31
C TYR A 93 17.54 -7.48 6.26
N ALA A 94 16.99 -8.67 6.06
CA ALA A 94 16.04 -9.26 6.99
C ALA A 94 16.66 -9.54 8.37
N TYR A 95 17.92 -10.02 8.41
CA TYR A 95 18.68 -10.19 9.65
C TYR A 95 19.07 -8.86 10.29
N LYS A 96 19.49 -7.86 9.51
CA LYS A 96 19.73 -6.49 10.00
C LYS A 96 18.49 -5.86 10.59
N PHE A 97 17.31 -6.17 10.05
CA PHE A 97 16.05 -5.70 10.64
C PHE A 97 15.79 -6.40 11.97
N TYR A 98 16.02 -7.71 12.11
CA TYR A 98 15.94 -8.38 13.40
C TYR A 98 16.89 -7.74 14.43
N GLN A 99 18.15 -7.51 14.08
CA GLN A 99 19.10 -6.85 14.98
C GLN A 99 18.65 -5.44 15.41
N TYR A 100 18.08 -4.68 14.49
CA TYR A 100 17.49 -3.38 14.80
C TYR A 100 16.27 -3.53 15.72
N TRP A 101 15.37 -4.48 15.41
CA TRP A 101 14.11 -4.71 16.13
C TRP A 101 14.33 -5.11 17.59
N THR A 102 15.37 -5.88 17.87
CA THR A 102 15.72 -6.37 19.19
C THR A 102 16.73 -5.48 19.95
N ALA A 103 17.25 -4.42 19.30
CA ALA A 103 18.20 -3.52 19.94
C ALA A 103 17.54 -2.79 21.14
N PRO A 104 18.31 -2.53 22.22
CA PRO A 104 17.78 -1.89 23.43
C PRO A 104 17.16 -0.51 23.18
N ASP A 105 17.71 0.24 22.23
CA ASP A 105 17.24 1.60 21.91
C ASP A 105 16.04 1.63 20.94
N THR A 106 15.61 0.48 20.41
CA THR A 106 14.47 0.42 19.50
C THR A 106 13.16 0.41 20.30
N PRO A 107 12.29 1.39 20.09
CA PRO A 107 10.99 1.42 20.73
C PRO A 107 10.14 0.23 20.35
N ARG A 108 9.40 -0.32 21.30
CA ARG A 108 8.61 -1.52 21.12
C ARG A 108 7.27 -1.19 20.46
N MET A 109 6.96 -1.86 19.36
CA MET A 109 5.73 -1.68 18.58
C MET A 109 5.22 -3.03 18.10
N VAL A 110 3.98 -3.10 17.67
CA VAL A 110 3.43 -4.26 16.97
C VAL A 110 3.31 -3.90 15.49
N ILE A 111 3.80 -4.77 14.59
CA ILE A 111 3.64 -4.59 13.14
C ILE A 111 2.77 -5.71 12.61
N ILE A 112 1.77 -5.37 11.79
CA ILE A 112 0.95 -6.37 11.11
C ILE A 112 1.07 -6.28 9.59
N LYS A 113 0.91 -7.44 8.93
CA LYS A 113 0.72 -7.55 7.48
C LYS A 113 -0.62 -8.25 7.24
N VAL A 114 -1.56 -7.52 6.67
CA VAL A 114 -2.94 -7.99 6.50
C VAL A 114 -3.05 -8.99 5.35
N GLN A 115 -3.92 -10.00 5.54
CA GLN A 115 -4.35 -10.92 4.50
C GLN A 115 -5.84 -10.67 4.22
N HIS A 116 -6.14 -10.09 3.08
CA HIS A 116 -7.47 -9.65 2.68
C HIS A 116 -7.84 -10.07 1.26
N ALA A 117 -7.42 -11.28 0.87
CA ALA A 117 -7.75 -11.86 -0.42
C ALA A 117 -9.28 -11.97 -0.62
N ASN A 118 -9.68 -11.77 -1.86
CA ASN A 118 -11.07 -11.80 -2.30
C ASN A 118 -11.22 -12.65 -3.57
N PRO A 119 -12.44 -12.86 -4.11
CA PRO A 119 -12.64 -13.69 -5.30
C PRO A 119 -12.00 -13.17 -6.60
N TYR A 120 -11.51 -11.93 -6.61
CA TYR A 120 -10.88 -11.30 -7.77
C TYR A 120 -9.35 -11.28 -7.67
N TYR A 121 -8.80 -11.07 -6.45
CA TYR A 121 -7.38 -10.84 -6.28
C TYR A 121 -6.86 -11.24 -4.89
N ASP A 122 -5.57 -11.08 -4.66
CA ASP A 122 -4.91 -11.40 -3.40
C ASP A 122 -4.99 -10.29 -2.34
N ASP A 123 -5.46 -9.11 -2.69
CA ASP A 123 -5.79 -8.00 -1.79
C ASP A 123 -7.08 -7.29 -2.19
N SER A 124 -7.58 -6.38 -1.37
CA SER A 124 -8.81 -5.62 -1.55
C SER A 124 -8.59 -4.11 -1.64
N TYR A 125 -7.35 -3.66 -1.73
CA TYR A 125 -6.97 -2.25 -1.55
C TYR A 125 -7.37 -1.66 -0.18
N ALA A 126 -7.79 -2.51 0.76
CA ALA A 126 -8.17 -2.15 2.13
C ALA A 126 -9.25 -1.06 2.24
N VAL A 127 -10.12 -0.94 1.23
CA VAL A 127 -11.25 0.00 1.20
C VAL A 127 -12.56 -0.71 0.90
N ASN A 128 -13.68 -0.01 1.15
CA ASN A 128 -14.99 -0.51 0.77
C ASN A 128 -15.17 -0.41 -0.75
N SER A 129 -15.78 -1.40 -1.36
CA SER A 129 -16.01 -1.49 -2.80
C SER A 129 -17.36 -2.15 -3.09
N GLU A 130 -18.06 -1.68 -4.14
CA GLU A 130 -19.31 -2.30 -4.56
C GLU A 130 -19.16 -3.75 -4.99
N ASN A 131 -18.03 -4.10 -5.63
CA ASN A 131 -17.77 -5.44 -6.13
C ASN A 131 -17.15 -6.37 -5.09
N LEU A 132 -16.35 -5.84 -4.16
CA LEU A 132 -15.60 -6.65 -3.19
C LEU A 132 -16.28 -6.70 -1.83
N GLY A 133 -17.08 -5.70 -1.48
CA GLY A 133 -17.70 -5.54 -0.17
C GLY A 133 -16.91 -4.62 0.75
N PRO A 134 -17.30 -4.53 2.04
CA PRO A 134 -16.79 -3.55 2.99
C PRO A 134 -15.45 -3.97 3.61
N TYR A 135 -14.40 -4.19 2.80
CA TYR A 135 -13.08 -4.58 3.31
C TYR A 135 -12.42 -3.53 4.17
N GLY A 136 -12.60 -2.24 3.85
CA GLY A 136 -12.06 -1.16 4.66
C GLY A 136 -12.64 -1.17 6.08
N ASP A 137 -13.95 -1.28 6.19
CA ASP A 137 -14.65 -1.38 7.48
C ASP A 137 -14.28 -2.67 8.22
N ALA A 138 -14.24 -3.80 7.52
CA ALA A 138 -13.90 -5.09 8.13
C ALA A 138 -12.48 -5.13 8.68
N ILE A 139 -11.50 -4.53 7.97
CA ILE A 139 -10.14 -4.42 8.47
C ILE A 139 -10.09 -3.46 9.67
N THR A 140 -10.68 -2.27 9.54
CA THR A 140 -10.59 -1.21 10.55
C THR A 140 -11.39 -1.53 11.81
N TYR A 141 -12.57 -2.12 11.70
CA TYR A 141 -13.50 -2.29 12.82
C TYR A 141 -13.68 -3.74 13.32
N GLU A 142 -13.17 -4.75 12.58
CA GLU A 142 -13.20 -6.14 13.04
C GLU A 142 -11.79 -6.70 13.29
N LEU A 143 -10.89 -6.64 12.28
CA LEU A 143 -9.56 -7.26 12.39
C LEU A 143 -8.64 -6.48 13.35
N ILE A 144 -8.52 -5.17 13.18
CA ILE A 144 -7.61 -4.34 13.98
C ILE A 144 -7.98 -4.38 15.47
N PRO A 145 -9.23 -4.17 15.90
CA PRO A 145 -9.59 -4.29 17.33
C PRO A 145 -9.30 -5.66 17.92
N HIS A 146 -9.54 -6.74 17.17
CA HIS A 146 -9.19 -8.08 17.60
C HIS A 146 -7.67 -8.25 17.85
N ILE A 147 -6.85 -7.69 16.95
CA ILE A 147 -5.39 -7.72 17.07
C ILE A 147 -4.94 -6.88 18.28
N GLU A 148 -5.50 -5.70 18.44
CA GLU A 148 -5.16 -4.78 19.53
C GLU A 148 -5.47 -5.37 20.91
N GLU A 149 -6.62 -6.00 21.05
CA GLU A 149 -6.98 -6.72 22.27
C GLU A 149 -6.00 -7.87 22.56
N LYS A 150 -5.75 -8.70 21.53
CA LYS A 150 -4.92 -9.90 21.67
C LYS A 150 -3.46 -9.59 21.97
N PHE A 151 -2.91 -8.53 21.36
CA PHE A 151 -1.48 -8.18 21.44
C PHE A 151 -1.21 -6.89 22.20
N ARG A 152 -2.14 -6.50 23.07
CA ARG A 152 -1.96 -5.36 23.99
C ARG A 152 -1.55 -4.07 23.27
N CYS A 153 -2.15 -3.77 22.12
CA CYS A 153 -1.94 -2.48 21.50
C CYS A 153 -2.70 -1.37 22.27
N ILE A 154 -2.36 -0.12 22.01
CA ILE A 154 -2.97 1.05 22.66
C ILE A 154 -4.47 1.14 22.34
N GLY A 155 -4.87 0.76 21.10
CA GLY A 155 -6.28 0.68 20.73
C GLY A 155 -6.92 2.02 20.37
N GLU A 156 -6.12 3.06 20.12
CA GLU A 156 -6.59 4.39 19.78
C GLU A 156 -5.98 4.88 18.48
N GLY A 157 -6.74 5.65 17.68
CA GLY A 157 -6.34 6.11 16.35
C GLY A 157 -5.01 6.87 16.33
N TRP A 158 -4.69 7.63 17.38
CA TRP A 158 -3.43 8.36 17.48
C TRP A 158 -2.18 7.46 17.53
N ALA A 159 -2.36 6.18 17.86
CA ALA A 159 -1.29 5.18 17.99
C ALA A 159 -1.26 4.17 16.82
N ARG A 160 -2.07 4.36 15.77
CA ARG A 160 -2.12 3.52 14.58
C ARG A 160 -1.48 4.22 13.40
N PHE A 161 -0.60 3.51 12.69
CA PHE A 161 0.14 4.04 11.54
C PHE A 161 0.12 3.08 10.37
N LEU A 162 0.20 3.65 9.17
CA LEU A 162 0.06 2.93 7.90
C LEU A 162 1.31 3.13 7.07
N TYR A 163 1.82 2.09 6.45
CA TYR A 163 2.79 2.22 5.37
C TYR A 163 2.74 1.05 4.40
N GLY A 164 3.26 1.27 3.22
CA GLY A 164 3.38 0.26 2.19
C GLY A 164 4.01 0.82 0.92
N GLY A 165 4.22 -0.05 -0.04
CA GLY A 165 4.74 0.34 -1.36
C GLY A 165 3.87 -0.19 -2.48
N SER A 166 3.80 0.57 -3.61
CA SER A 166 2.97 0.22 -4.76
C SER A 166 1.49 0.14 -4.36
N THR A 167 0.83 -0.99 -4.57
CA THR A 167 -0.50 -1.28 -4.04
C THR A 167 -0.61 -0.90 -2.55
N GLY A 168 0.34 -1.35 -1.72
CA GLY A 168 0.35 -1.00 -0.30
C GLY A 168 0.58 0.48 -0.02
N GLY A 169 1.20 1.22 -0.93
CA GLY A 169 1.33 2.67 -0.87
C GLY A 169 -0.01 3.36 -1.08
N TRP A 170 -0.77 2.92 -2.08
CA TRP A 170 -2.14 3.38 -2.29
C TRP A 170 -3.05 3.02 -1.12
N GLU A 171 -2.98 1.77 -0.64
CA GLU A 171 -3.74 1.31 0.53
C GLU A 171 -3.45 2.19 1.75
N ALA A 172 -2.20 2.45 2.07
CA ALA A 172 -1.83 3.28 3.21
C ALA A 172 -2.42 4.71 3.09
N LEU A 173 -2.33 5.33 1.92
CA LEU A 173 -2.88 6.67 1.70
C LEU A 173 -4.41 6.64 1.64
N GLY A 174 -5.02 5.69 0.91
CA GLY A 174 -6.46 5.55 0.80
C GLY A 174 -7.13 5.33 2.16
N VAL A 175 -6.60 4.39 2.94
CA VAL A 175 -7.12 4.12 4.30
C VAL A 175 -6.98 5.37 5.18
N GLN A 176 -5.86 6.10 5.12
CA GLN A 176 -5.70 7.35 5.88
C GLN A 176 -6.73 8.41 5.48
N VAL A 177 -7.06 8.51 4.18
CA VAL A 177 -8.05 9.48 3.66
C VAL A 177 -9.48 9.09 4.04
N PHE A 178 -9.83 7.81 3.90
CA PHE A 178 -11.20 7.34 4.17
C PHE A 178 -11.50 7.15 5.67
N TYR A 179 -10.47 6.89 6.48
CA TYR A 179 -10.59 6.70 7.94
C TYR A 179 -9.68 7.68 8.71
N PRO A 180 -9.85 9.00 8.52
CA PRO A 180 -8.87 9.99 8.98
C PRO A 180 -8.76 10.10 10.51
N ASP A 181 -9.77 9.68 11.25
CA ASP A 181 -9.79 9.69 12.71
C ASP A 181 -9.22 8.40 13.32
N GLU A 182 -9.18 7.30 12.53
CA GLU A 182 -8.75 5.98 12.99
C GLU A 182 -7.23 5.78 12.90
N TYR A 183 -6.52 6.63 12.14
CA TYR A 183 -5.08 6.51 11.90
C TYR A 183 -4.38 7.86 12.02
N ASN A 184 -3.11 7.85 12.44
CA ASN A 184 -2.33 9.05 12.75
C ASN A 184 -1.16 9.31 11.80
N GLY A 185 -1.11 8.65 10.69
CA GLY A 185 -0.12 8.91 9.64
C GLY A 185 0.05 7.75 8.67
N CYS A 186 0.20 8.09 7.40
CA CYS A 186 0.55 7.15 6.34
C CYS A 186 1.88 7.53 5.71
N PHE A 187 2.68 6.50 5.37
CA PHE A 187 3.96 6.61 4.68
C PHE A 187 3.87 5.78 3.40
N ALA A 188 3.39 6.41 2.34
CA ALA A 188 3.06 5.78 1.07
C ALA A 188 4.26 5.84 0.13
N ALA A 189 4.90 4.70 -0.13
CA ALA A 189 5.99 4.62 -1.09
C ALA A 189 5.45 4.21 -2.47
N CYS A 190 5.83 4.98 -3.52
CA CYS A 190 5.44 4.72 -4.90
C CYS A 190 3.97 4.26 -5.05
N PRO A 191 2.99 4.98 -4.49
CA PRO A 191 1.61 4.52 -4.50
C PRO A 191 1.12 4.26 -5.92
N ASP A 192 0.26 3.26 -6.10
CA ASP A 192 -0.52 3.09 -7.31
C ASP A 192 -1.29 4.39 -7.63
N PRO A 193 -1.85 4.59 -8.83
CA PRO A 193 -2.35 5.90 -9.25
C PRO A 193 -3.28 6.54 -8.23
N ILE A 194 -2.87 7.66 -7.64
CA ILE A 194 -3.60 8.45 -6.64
C ILE A 194 -4.31 9.67 -7.24
N ASP A 195 -4.11 9.89 -8.54
CA ASP A 195 -4.80 10.85 -9.40
C ASP A 195 -5.01 10.18 -10.76
N PHE A 196 -6.26 9.98 -11.14
CA PHE A 196 -6.57 9.23 -12.36
C PHE A 196 -6.44 10.06 -13.65
N ARG A 197 -6.07 11.34 -13.57
CA ARG A 197 -5.54 12.09 -14.72
C ARG A 197 -4.16 11.58 -15.13
N ALA A 198 -3.48 10.91 -14.23
CA ALA A 198 -2.22 10.21 -14.46
C ALA A 198 -2.34 8.74 -14.04
N TYR A 199 -3.37 8.05 -14.54
CA TYR A 199 -3.56 6.61 -14.32
C TYR A 199 -2.50 5.86 -15.11
N THR A 200 -1.32 5.71 -14.48
CA THR A 200 -0.06 5.37 -15.13
C THR A 200 0.30 6.38 -16.25
N SER A 201 0.02 6.07 -17.51
CA SER A 201 0.25 6.93 -18.68
C SER A 201 -1.05 7.43 -19.35
N VAL A 202 -2.20 7.29 -18.71
CA VAL A 202 -3.53 7.63 -19.24
C VAL A 202 -4.20 8.69 -18.38
N ASN A 203 -4.78 9.71 -19.00
CA ASN A 203 -5.79 10.55 -18.35
C ASN A 203 -7.17 9.95 -18.64
N VAL A 204 -7.74 9.24 -17.68
CA VAL A 204 -9.00 8.51 -17.88
C VAL A 204 -10.21 9.43 -18.08
N TYR A 205 -10.08 10.72 -17.79
CA TYR A 205 -11.16 11.72 -17.93
C TYR A 205 -11.17 12.43 -19.28
N GLU A 206 -10.00 12.57 -19.92
CA GLU A 206 -9.84 13.36 -21.14
C GLU A 206 -9.46 12.52 -22.35
N ASP A 207 -8.71 11.43 -22.15
CA ASP A 207 -8.30 10.56 -23.22
C ASP A 207 -9.49 9.73 -23.73
N LYS A 208 -9.56 9.51 -25.04
CA LYS A 208 -10.58 8.65 -25.66
C LYS A 208 -10.18 7.18 -25.67
N ASN A 209 -8.87 6.93 -25.61
CA ASN A 209 -8.32 5.60 -25.77
C ASN A 209 -7.13 5.37 -24.82
N ALA A 210 -7.19 4.30 -24.07
CA ALA A 210 -6.15 3.92 -23.12
C ALA A 210 -4.87 3.38 -23.79
N TYR A 211 -4.98 2.80 -24.98
CA TYR A 211 -3.86 2.10 -25.62
C TYR A 211 -2.99 2.97 -26.52
N TYR A 212 -3.56 4.06 -27.04
CA TYR A 212 -2.90 4.91 -28.00
C TYR A 212 -3.04 6.39 -27.65
N LEU A 213 -1.98 7.14 -27.88
CA LEU A 213 -2.04 8.59 -27.84
C LEU A 213 -2.88 9.10 -29.03
N ASP A 214 -3.71 10.10 -28.78
CA ASP A 214 -4.45 10.79 -29.84
C ASP A 214 -3.50 11.72 -30.59
N THR A 215 -2.95 11.21 -31.68
CA THR A 215 -2.04 11.98 -32.58
C THR A 215 -2.55 11.91 -33.99
N PRO A 216 -2.50 13.03 -34.74
CA PRO A 216 -3.05 13.09 -36.11
C PRO A 216 -2.25 12.27 -37.13
N TRP A 217 -1.02 11.85 -36.81
CA TRP A 217 -0.09 11.27 -37.77
C TRP A 217 0.16 9.79 -37.59
N LYS A 218 0.06 9.30 -36.37
CA LYS A 218 0.48 7.94 -36.01
C LYS A 218 -0.22 7.46 -34.77
N LYS A 219 -0.72 6.24 -34.77
CA LYS A 219 -1.08 5.54 -33.51
C LYS A 219 0.20 5.24 -32.74
N THR A 220 0.44 6.01 -31.67
CA THR A 220 1.58 5.81 -30.79
C THR A 220 1.11 5.00 -29.57
N PRO A 221 1.62 3.77 -29.35
CA PRO A 221 1.25 2.98 -28.18
C PRO A 221 1.61 3.70 -26.89
N ARG A 222 0.73 3.62 -25.89
CA ARG A 222 1.03 4.10 -24.54
C ARG A 222 1.92 3.10 -23.82
N PRO A 223 3.00 3.56 -23.18
CA PRO A 223 3.82 2.70 -22.35
C PRO A 223 3.09 2.32 -21.06
N ARG A 224 3.36 1.12 -20.55
CA ARG A 224 2.90 0.67 -19.23
C ARG A 224 4.06 0.42 -18.30
N GLY A 225 5.20 -0.01 -18.82
CA GLY A 225 6.40 -0.27 -18.04
C GLY A 225 7.64 0.30 -18.71
N ARG A 226 8.56 0.83 -17.90
CA ARG A 226 9.88 1.33 -18.32
C ARG A 226 10.94 0.90 -17.30
N ASN A 227 12.21 0.99 -17.70
CA ASN A 227 13.32 0.94 -16.75
C ASN A 227 13.77 2.36 -16.33
N THR A 228 14.75 2.44 -15.41
CA THR A 228 15.24 3.72 -14.86
C THR A 228 16.03 4.59 -15.85
N ILE A 229 16.33 4.10 -17.05
CA ILE A 229 16.90 4.89 -18.15
C ILE A 229 15.84 5.29 -19.19
N GLY A 230 14.56 4.96 -18.96
CA GLY A 230 13.43 5.37 -19.78
C GLY A 230 13.09 4.45 -20.94
N GLU A 231 13.75 3.29 -21.09
CA GLU A 231 13.39 2.32 -22.12
C GLU A 231 12.06 1.65 -21.80
N ILE A 232 11.14 1.67 -22.77
CA ILE A 232 9.83 1.05 -22.66
C ILE A 232 9.98 -0.47 -22.72
N GLN A 233 9.52 -1.14 -21.66
CA GLN A 233 9.57 -2.58 -21.53
C GLN A 233 8.34 -3.24 -22.15
N PHE A 234 7.17 -2.66 -21.94
CA PHE A 234 5.90 -3.13 -22.50
C PHE A 234 4.86 -2.01 -22.53
N THR A 235 3.85 -2.19 -23.37
CA THR A 235 2.75 -1.25 -23.56
C THR A 235 1.54 -1.60 -22.70
N LEU A 236 0.66 -0.63 -22.49
CA LEU A 236 -0.59 -0.84 -21.76
C LEU A 236 -1.50 -1.89 -22.43
N ARG A 237 -1.54 -1.87 -23.78
CA ARG A 237 -2.29 -2.85 -24.56
C ARG A 237 -1.79 -4.28 -24.32
N GLU A 238 -0.48 -4.49 -24.33
CA GLU A 238 0.12 -5.81 -24.08
C GLU A 238 -0.24 -6.33 -22.67
N ALA A 239 -0.11 -5.49 -21.65
CA ALA A 239 -0.50 -5.85 -20.27
C ALA A 239 -1.98 -6.23 -20.18
N CYS A 240 -2.89 -5.41 -20.71
CA CYS A 240 -4.33 -5.67 -20.70
C CYS A 240 -4.73 -6.91 -21.50
N HIS A 241 -4.08 -7.16 -22.65
CA HIS A 241 -4.36 -8.35 -23.44
C HIS A 241 -3.84 -9.62 -22.78
N LEU A 242 -2.74 -9.56 -22.02
CA LEU A 242 -2.27 -10.67 -21.20
C LEU A 242 -3.33 -11.05 -20.15
N GLU A 243 -3.88 -10.06 -19.44
CA GLU A 243 -4.94 -10.30 -18.47
C GLU A 243 -6.20 -10.94 -19.08
N LEU A 244 -6.59 -10.52 -20.32
CA LEU A 244 -7.70 -11.17 -21.04
C LEU A 244 -7.48 -12.66 -21.32
N VAL A 245 -6.23 -13.08 -21.47
CA VAL A 245 -5.89 -14.50 -21.69
C VAL A 245 -5.87 -15.27 -20.39
N LEU A 246 -5.45 -14.63 -19.29
CA LEU A 246 -5.30 -15.26 -17.98
C LEU A 246 -6.65 -15.48 -17.28
N GLY A 247 -7.63 -14.60 -17.48
CA GLY A 247 -8.93 -14.72 -16.83
C GLY A 247 -10.04 -13.94 -17.50
N THR A 248 -11.28 -14.29 -17.15
CA THR A 248 -12.51 -13.62 -17.61
C THR A 248 -13.13 -12.85 -16.44
N ASN A 249 -13.91 -11.82 -16.75
CA ASN A 249 -14.73 -11.11 -15.77
C ASN A 249 -13.89 -10.57 -14.59
N ASN A 250 -12.79 -9.87 -14.91
CA ASN A 250 -11.87 -9.25 -13.95
C ASN A 250 -11.24 -10.24 -12.95
N ARG A 251 -11.00 -11.48 -13.34
CA ARG A 251 -10.42 -12.54 -12.49
C ARG A 251 -9.13 -13.13 -13.06
N SER A 252 -8.37 -12.34 -13.78
CA SER A 252 -7.04 -12.73 -14.27
C SER A 252 -6.00 -12.89 -13.17
N GLY A 253 -6.21 -12.24 -12.01
CA GLY A 253 -5.20 -12.05 -10.98
C GLY A 253 -4.16 -11.00 -11.37
N GLY A 254 -4.46 -10.15 -12.36
CA GLY A 254 -3.62 -9.04 -12.81
C GLY A 254 -4.05 -7.70 -12.22
N GLN A 255 -3.13 -6.73 -12.30
CA GLN A 255 -3.28 -5.42 -11.64
C GLN A 255 -4.44 -4.59 -12.20
N GLN A 256 -4.70 -4.67 -13.50
CA GLN A 256 -5.78 -3.90 -14.12
C GLN A 256 -7.16 -4.45 -13.72
N ASP A 257 -7.28 -5.77 -13.67
CA ASP A 257 -8.53 -6.41 -13.28
C ASP A 257 -8.89 -6.11 -11.82
N ILE A 258 -7.91 -6.05 -10.88
CA ILE A 258 -8.21 -5.69 -9.49
C ILE A 258 -8.56 -4.21 -9.36
N TRP A 259 -7.91 -3.29 -10.08
CA TRP A 259 -8.27 -1.90 -10.05
C TRP A 259 -9.72 -1.68 -10.49
N GLU A 260 -10.16 -2.36 -11.55
CA GLU A 260 -11.57 -2.31 -11.96
C GLU A 260 -12.51 -2.95 -10.94
N ALA A 261 -12.08 -4.03 -10.28
CA ALA A 261 -12.89 -4.66 -9.25
C ALA A 261 -13.02 -3.80 -7.98
N VAL A 262 -11.98 -3.05 -7.61
CA VAL A 262 -12.03 -2.14 -6.45
C VAL A 262 -12.73 -0.84 -6.80
N PHE A 263 -12.31 -0.18 -7.88
CA PHE A 263 -12.71 1.20 -8.18
C PHE A 263 -13.95 1.29 -9.05
N GLY A 264 -14.34 0.22 -9.76
CA GLY A 264 -15.48 0.21 -10.66
C GLY A 264 -16.82 -0.03 -9.97
N PRO A 265 -17.92 0.47 -10.53
CA PRO A 265 -19.26 0.06 -10.12
C PRO A 265 -19.54 -1.39 -10.55
N VAL A 266 -20.61 -1.96 -10.04
CA VAL A 266 -21.12 -3.26 -10.51
C VAL A 266 -21.74 -3.08 -11.91
N GLY A 267 -21.26 -3.83 -12.89
CA GLY A 267 -21.81 -3.86 -14.23
C GLY A 267 -23.18 -4.59 -14.32
N GLU A 268 -23.87 -4.43 -15.44
CA GLU A 268 -25.17 -5.06 -15.68
C GLU A 268 -25.13 -6.60 -15.62
N ASP A 269 -23.98 -7.19 -15.86
CA ASP A 269 -23.74 -8.64 -15.80
C ASP A 269 -23.38 -9.14 -14.38
N GLY A 270 -23.35 -8.24 -13.39
CA GLY A 270 -22.97 -8.51 -11.99
C GLY A 270 -21.47 -8.65 -11.75
N TYR A 271 -20.63 -8.29 -12.71
CA TYR A 271 -19.19 -8.21 -12.58
C TYR A 271 -18.72 -6.73 -12.59
N PRO A 272 -17.44 -6.46 -12.23
CA PRO A 272 -16.93 -5.09 -12.26
C PRO A 272 -17.04 -4.46 -13.65
N GLN A 273 -17.60 -3.25 -13.72
CA GLN A 273 -17.62 -2.47 -14.95
C GLN A 273 -16.19 -2.05 -15.29
N ARG A 274 -15.78 -2.27 -16.54
CA ARG A 274 -14.45 -1.93 -17.02
C ARG A 274 -14.33 -0.44 -17.29
N ILE A 275 -13.18 0.12 -16.92
CA ILE A 275 -12.85 1.52 -17.21
C ILE A 275 -12.64 1.76 -18.72
N TRP A 276 -12.26 0.72 -19.49
CA TRP A 276 -12.18 0.72 -20.96
C TRP A 276 -12.43 -0.65 -21.55
N ASP A 277 -12.88 -0.67 -22.78
CA ASP A 277 -12.97 -1.93 -23.55
C ASP A 277 -11.58 -2.54 -23.72
N ARG A 278 -11.41 -3.75 -23.23
CA ARG A 278 -10.11 -4.45 -23.18
C ARG A 278 -9.54 -4.80 -24.55
N LYS A 279 -10.35 -4.82 -25.60
CA LYS A 279 -9.88 -5.12 -26.97
C LYS A 279 -9.49 -3.86 -27.72
N THR A 280 -10.28 -2.80 -27.57
CA THR A 280 -10.13 -1.56 -28.33
C THR A 280 -9.37 -0.47 -27.57
N GLY A 281 -9.43 -0.48 -26.25
CA GLY A 281 -8.90 0.57 -25.37
C GLY A 281 -9.82 1.80 -25.26
N GLU A 282 -11.03 1.76 -25.80
CA GLU A 282 -12.00 2.85 -25.69
C GLU A 282 -12.44 3.03 -24.25
N ILE A 283 -12.27 4.24 -23.72
CA ILE A 283 -12.53 4.56 -22.31
C ILE A 283 -14.03 4.79 -22.14
N ASP A 284 -14.58 4.22 -21.05
CA ASP A 284 -15.94 4.43 -20.61
C ASP A 284 -16.01 5.67 -19.69
N PRO A 285 -16.63 6.78 -20.15
CA PRO A 285 -16.67 8.02 -19.37
C PRO A 285 -17.53 7.91 -18.10
N ASP A 286 -18.54 7.05 -18.08
CA ASP A 286 -19.41 6.89 -16.91
C ASP A 286 -18.66 6.10 -15.81
N ALA A 287 -17.91 5.07 -16.20
CA ALA A 287 -17.01 4.37 -15.27
C ALA A 287 -15.90 5.29 -14.75
N ALA A 288 -15.32 6.13 -15.63
CA ALA A 288 -14.29 7.10 -15.24
C ALA A 288 -14.83 8.13 -14.23
N GLU A 289 -16.05 8.62 -14.41
CA GLU A 289 -16.69 9.54 -13.47
C GLU A 289 -16.95 8.89 -12.11
N TYR A 290 -17.43 7.63 -12.11
CA TYR A 290 -17.60 6.86 -10.87
C TYR A 290 -16.28 6.70 -10.11
N TRP A 291 -15.19 6.39 -10.81
CA TRP A 291 -13.85 6.27 -10.21
C TRP A 291 -13.40 7.60 -9.61
N ARG A 292 -13.63 8.71 -10.31
CA ARG A 292 -13.26 10.05 -9.84
C ARG A 292 -13.93 10.38 -8.50
N GLU A 293 -15.24 10.21 -8.44
CA GLU A 293 -16.01 10.59 -7.27
C GLU A 293 -15.73 9.74 -6.03
N ASN A 294 -15.34 8.47 -6.23
CA ASN A 294 -15.24 7.50 -5.15
C ASN A 294 -13.81 7.09 -4.77
N TYR A 295 -12.84 7.13 -5.70
CA TYR A 295 -11.51 6.55 -5.47
C TYR A 295 -10.33 7.39 -5.95
N ASP A 296 -10.52 8.46 -6.71
CA ASP A 296 -9.44 9.39 -7.03
C ASP A 296 -9.06 10.19 -5.77
N LEU A 297 -7.99 9.77 -5.10
CA LEU A 297 -7.62 10.32 -3.80
C LEU A 297 -7.28 11.82 -3.88
N ARG A 298 -6.67 12.24 -4.98
CA ARG A 298 -6.36 13.66 -5.18
C ARG A 298 -7.63 14.47 -5.37
N TYR A 299 -8.58 14.00 -6.17
CA TYR A 299 -9.86 14.66 -6.37
C TYR A 299 -10.69 14.74 -5.07
N ILE A 300 -10.74 13.64 -4.32
CA ILE A 300 -11.42 13.59 -3.01
C ILE A 300 -10.81 14.60 -2.05
N LEU A 301 -9.49 14.67 -1.96
CA LEU A 301 -8.81 15.65 -1.11
C LEU A 301 -9.08 17.09 -1.56
N GLU A 302 -9.09 17.37 -2.87
CA GLU A 302 -9.42 18.70 -3.39
C GLU A 302 -10.87 19.10 -3.05
N ARG A 303 -11.81 18.21 -3.30
CA ARG A 303 -13.24 18.42 -3.06
C ARG A 303 -13.56 18.63 -1.58
N ASP A 304 -12.96 17.81 -0.71
CA ASP A 304 -13.36 17.67 0.69
C ASP A 304 -12.34 18.25 1.67
N TRP A 305 -11.33 19.01 1.23
CA TRP A 305 -10.24 19.50 2.07
C TRP A 305 -10.73 20.30 3.29
N ALA A 306 -11.80 21.06 3.15
CA ALA A 306 -12.37 21.82 4.26
C ALA A 306 -12.74 20.95 5.47
N THR A 307 -13.13 19.69 5.21
CA THR A 307 -13.51 18.71 6.23
C THR A 307 -12.38 17.75 6.58
N LEU A 308 -11.65 17.28 5.57
CA LEU A 308 -10.57 16.30 5.73
C LEU A 308 -9.26 16.94 6.21
N GLY A 309 -8.93 18.14 5.73
CA GLY A 309 -7.67 18.80 6.02
C GLY A 309 -7.35 18.93 7.52
N PRO A 310 -8.28 19.38 8.38
CA PRO A 310 -8.07 19.44 9.83
C PRO A 310 -7.73 18.08 10.45
N LYS A 311 -8.26 16.97 9.89
CA LYS A 311 -8.04 15.61 10.37
C LYS A 311 -6.76 14.97 9.82
N LEU A 312 -6.31 15.43 8.64
CA LEU A 312 -5.19 14.89 7.89
C LEU A 312 -3.88 15.68 8.05
N LYS A 313 -3.93 16.83 8.70
CA LYS A 313 -2.75 17.67 8.91
C LYS A 313 -1.59 16.89 9.56
N GLY A 314 -0.43 16.86 8.88
CA GLY A 314 0.77 16.15 9.32
C GLY A 314 0.68 14.61 9.23
N LYS A 315 -0.30 14.07 8.51
CA LYS A 315 -0.50 12.61 8.39
C LYS A 315 -0.14 12.03 7.02
N ILE A 316 0.00 12.86 5.99
CA ILE A 316 0.26 12.41 4.61
C ILE A 316 1.75 12.54 4.29
N HIS A 317 2.40 11.38 4.04
CA HIS A 317 3.79 11.32 3.61
C HIS A 317 3.89 10.40 2.39
N ILE A 318 4.44 10.91 1.28
CA ILE A 318 4.52 10.18 0.00
C ILE A 318 5.96 10.19 -0.50
N TYR A 319 6.43 9.04 -0.99
CA TYR A 319 7.78 8.85 -1.51
C TYR A 319 7.70 8.17 -2.86
N THR A 320 8.41 8.66 -3.87
CA THR A 320 8.44 7.99 -5.17
C THR A 320 9.77 8.21 -5.89
N GLY A 321 10.20 7.22 -6.67
CA GLY A 321 11.28 7.44 -7.63
C GLY A 321 10.77 8.26 -8.81
N ASP A 322 11.54 9.25 -9.27
CA ASP A 322 11.15 10.06 -10.44
C ASP A 322 11.20 9.29 -11.76
N MET A 323 11.85 8.12 -11.75
CA MET A 323 11.86 7.14 -12.84
C MET A 323 11.08 5.87 -12.50
N ASP A 324 9.98 6.01 -11.74
CA ASP A 324 9.13 4.87 -11.39
C ASP A 324 8.81 4.01 -12.61
N ASP A 325 8.97 2.68 -12.46
CA ASP A 325 8.88 1.70 -13.55
C ASP A 325 7.49 1.71 -14.24
N TYR A 326 6.45 2.14 -13.52
CA TYR A 326 5.05 2.13 -13.97
C TYR A 326 4.45 3.53 -14.13
N TYR A 327 5.29 4.58 -14.15
CA TYR A 327 4.88 5.99 -14.27
C TYR A 327 4.05 6.51 -13.09
N LEU A 328 4.11 5.88 -11.92
CA LEU A 328 3.32 6.26 -10.75
C LEU A 328 3.73 7.62 -10.17
N ASN A 329 4.96 8.05 -10.41
CA ASN A 329 5.44 9.39 -10.08
C ASN A 329 4.59 10.52 -10.70
N ASN A 330 3.95 10.28 -11.84
CA ASN A 330 3.13 11.31 -12.50
C ASN A 330 1.93 11.72 -11.64
N ALA A 331 1.24 10.75 -11.03
CA ALA A 331 0.13 11.03 -10.11
C ALA A 331 0.60 11.72 -8.81
N VAL A 332 1.83 11.41 -8.37
CA VAL A 332 2.40 12.05 -7.18
C VAL A 332 2.72 13.52 -7.43
N TYR A 333 3.22 13.91 -8.62
CA TYR A 333 3.42 15.32 -8.97
C TYR A 333 2.11 16.13 -8.90
N LEU A 334 1.00 15.56 -9.38
CA LEU A 334 -0.31 16.21 -9.33
C LEU A 334 -0.85 16.30 -7.89
N MET A 335 -0.57 15.30 -7.07
CA MET A 335 -0.91 15.31 -5.65
C MET A 335 -0.09 16.35 -4.88
N GLU A 336 1.21 16.46 -5.16
CA GLU A 336 2.08 17.48 -4.57
C GLU A 336 1.59 18.90 -4.90
N GLU A 337 1.25 19.15 -6.17
CA GLU A 337 0.69 20.43 -6.58
C GLU A 337 -0.56 20.81 -5.75
N LEU A 338 -1.44 19.85 -5.47
CA LEU A 338 -2.58 20.08 -4.61
C LEU A 338 -2.17 20.35 -3.17
N LEU A 339 -1.41 19.44 -2.56
CA LEU A 339 -1.12 19.45 -1.12
C LEU A 339 -0.29 20.67 -0.72
N GLU A 340 0.71 21.05 -1.52
CA GLU A 340 1.53 22.24 -1.27
C GLU A 340 0.75 23.57 -1.38
N ASN A 341 -0.38 23.57 -2.09
CA ASN A 341 -1.25 24.73 -2.21
C ASN A 341 -2.43 24.73 -1.21
N THR A 342 -2.56 23.72 -0.36
CA THR A 342 -3.62 23.65 0.65
C THR A 342 -3.52 24.80 1.66
N LYS A 343 -4.69 25.29 2.11
CA LYS A 343 -4.81 26.35 3.11
C LYS A 343 -5.95 26.03 4.06
N ASN A 344 -5.76 26.38 5.33
CA ASN A 344 -6.78 26.28 6.37
C ASN A 344 -7.30 24.82 6.59
N PRO A 345 -6.39 23.86 6.95
CA PRO A 345 -4.96 24.03 7.21
C PRO A 345 -4.07 23.80 5.99
N TYR A 346 -2.80 24.17 6.06
CA TYR A 346 -1.75 23.60 5.23
C TYR A 346 -1.56 22.13 5.64
N TYR A 347 -1.30 21.22 4.67
CA TYR A 347 -1.27 19.77 4.92
C TYR A 347 -0.18 19.32 5.88
N ASP A 348 0.94 20.05 5.98
CA ASP A 348 2.02 19.85 6.95
C ASP A 348 2.61 18.43 6.95
N GLY A 349 2.68 17.82 5.76
CA GLY A 349 3.20 16.48 5.52
C GLY A 349 4.54 16.49 4.79
N GLU A 350 4.83 15.41 4.05
CA GLU A 350 6.09 15.27 3.31
C GLU A 350 5.85 14.59 1.97
N ILE A 351 6.39 15.13 0.89
CA ILE A 351 6.53 14.45 -0.40
C ILE A 351 8.00 14.52 -0.81
N ASP A 352 8.61 13.37 -1.12
CA ASP A 352 10.04 13.29 -1.46
C ASP A 352 10.27 12.36 -2.67
N TYR A 353 11.28 12.71 -3.46
CA TYR A 353 11.60 12.05 -4.71
C TYR A 353 13.01 11.47 -4.72
N GLY A 354 13.12 10.24 -5.20
CA GLY A 354 14.42 9.62 -5.47
C GLY A 354 14.92 9.95 -6.87
N ASP A 355 16.04 10.70 -6.95
CA ASP A 355 16.68 11.01 -8.24
C ASP A 355 17.02 9.73 -9.00
N ARG A 356 16.43 9.57 -10.19
CA ARG A 356 16.53 8.40 -11.07
C ARG A 356 16.24 7.07 -10.39
N ALA A 357 15.54 7.09 -9.26
CA ALA A 357 15.10 5.89 -8.58
C ALA A 357 13.86 5.29 -9.27
N GLY A 358 13.80 3.96 -9.31
CA GLY A 358 12.68 3.20 -9.86
C GLY A 358 11.60 2.92 -8.83
N HIS A 359 10.75 1.97 -9.17
CA HIS A 359 9.58 1.59 -8.40
C HIS A 359 9.92 1.11 -6.97
N CYS A 360 9.10 1.50 -6.01
CA CYS A 360 9.21 1.22 -4.57
C CYS A 360 10.38 1.92 -3.85
N TRP A 361 10.84 3.07 -4.36
CA TRP A 361 11.69 3.94 -3.57
C TRP A 361 10.91 4.51 -2.37
N ASN A 362 11.56 4.58 -1.19
CA ASN A 362 10.90 4.80 0.09
C ASN A 362 11.45 5.99 0.91
N GLY A 363 12.12 6.93 0.24
CA GLY A 363 12.69 8.10 0.91
C GLY A 363 14.15 7.93 1.38
N ASP A 364 14.81 6.79 1.15
CA ASP A 364 16.22 6.60 1.51
C ASP A 364 17.15 7.22 0.45
N GLN A 365 17.58 8.45 0.66
CA GLN A 365 18.54 9.16 -0.20
C GLN A 365 19.97 8.62 -0.11
N THR A 366 20.24 7.68 0.81
CA THR A 366 21.61 7.20 1.09
C THR A 366 21.96 5.89 0.42
N ARG A 367 20.98 5.21 -0.20
CA ARG A 367 21.15 3.88 -0.80
C ARG A 367 20.42 3.78 -2.13
N PRO A 368 20.96 2.96 -3.06
CA PRO A 368 20.25 2.66 -4.31
C PRO A 368 18.92 1.94 -4.00
N ASN A 369 17.93 2.09 -4.88
CA ASN A 369 16.58 1.58 -4.71
C ASN A 369 16.53 0.07 -4.40
N ALA A 370 17.41 -0.73 -4.99
CA ALA A 370 17.51 -2.17 -4.71
C ALA A 370 17.73 -2.49 -3.21
N LEU A 371 18.41 -1.63 -2.48
CA LEU A 371 18.70 -1.77 -1.06
C LEU A 371 17.72 -1.00 -0.18
N SER A 372 17.32 0.22 -0.58
CA SER A 372 16.42 1.05 0.21
C SER A 372 15.07 0.36 0.44
N ARG A 373 14.52 -0.28 -0.58
CA ARG A 373 13.25 -1.01 -0.51
C ARG A 373 13.25 -2.19 0.48
N LEU A 374 14.41 -2.67 0.90
CA LEU A 374 14.53 -3.72 1.93
C LEU A 374 14.48 -3.14 3.37
N ARG A 375 14.30 -1.82 3.50
CA ARG A 375 14.43 -1.09 4.77
C ARG A 375 13.19 -0.28 5.16
N TYR A 376 12.02 -0.63 4.67
CA TYR A 376 10.77 0.10 4.95
C TYR A 376 10.56 0.33 6.46
N HIS A 377 10.73 -0.71 7.27
CA HIS A 377 10.55 -0.61 8.72
C HIS A 377 11.53 0.40 9.34
N GLN A 378 12.82 0.28 9.01
CA GLN A 378 13.84 1.18 9.55
C GLN A 378 13.70 2.63 9.06
N MET A 379 13.10 2.82 7.89
CA MET A 379 12.83 4.17 7.36
C MET A 379 11.64 4.83 8.06
N PHE A 380 10.57 4.09 8.31
CA PHE A 380 9.33 4.70 8.77
C PHE A 380 9.17 4.71 10.30
N ILE A 381 9.73 3.75 11.05
CA ILE A 381 9.65 3.74 12.51
C ILE A 381 10.13 5.05 13.16
N PRO A 382 11.28 5.65 12.78
CA PRO A 382 11.69 6.95 13.33
C PRO A 382 10.70 8.09 13.04
N LYS A 383 10.09 8.11 11.85
CA LYS A 383 9.08 9.10 11.46
C LYS A 383 7.79 8.90 12.27
N ILE A 384 7.36 7.67 12.48
CA ILE A 384 6.23 7.30 13.34
C ILE A 384 6.47 7.78 14.77
N LEU A 385 7.67 7.54 15.32
CA LEU A 385 8.01 8.00 16.66
C LEU A 385 7.94 9.51 16.81
N LYS A 386 8.47 10.23 15.82
CA LYS A 386 8.36 11.69 15.79
C LYS A 386 6.90 12.12 15.80
N ARG A 387 6.06 11.51 14.97
CA ARG A 387 4.63 11.83 14.90
C ARG A 387 3.92 11.55 16.22
N ILE A 388 4.20 10.43 16.89
CA ILE A 388 3.67 10.14 18.23
C ILE A 388 4.04 11.25 19.22
N GLN A 389 5.31 11.67 19.25
CA GLN A 389 5.78 12.74 20.15
C GLN A 389 5.07 14.07 19.91
N GLU A 390 4.74 14.40 18.67
CA GLU A 390 4.12 15.66 18.27
C GLU A 390 2.60 15.67 18.44
N SER A 391 1.93 14.51 18.40
CA SER A 391 0.47 14.43 18.27
C SER A 391 -0.24 13.55 19.30
N ALA A 392 0.47 12.87 20.21
CA ALA A 392 -0.17 12.08 21.25
C ALA A 392 -1.04 12.98 22.15
N PRO A 393 -2.29 12.56 22.47
CA PRO A 393 -3.15 13.34 23.34
C PRO A 393 -2.54 13.56 24.74
N PRO A 394 -2.90 14.64 25.43
CA PRO A 394 -2.48 14.85 26.82
C PRO A 394 -2.87 13.67 27.72
N GLY A 395 -1.90 13.08 28.42
CA GLY A 395 -2.10 11.93 29.29
C GLY A 395 -2.05 10.56 28.61
N ALA A 396 -1.80 10.52 27.30
CA ALA A 396 -1.60 9.28 26.57
C ALA A 396 -0.36 8.51 27.09
N ASP A 397 -0.43 7.17 27.04
CA ASP A 397 0.72 6.32 27.35
C ASP A 397 1.73 6.33 26.20
N THR A 398 2.77 7.12 26.35
CA THR A 398 3.89 7.22 25.41
C THR A 398 5.18 6.58 25.92
N SER A 399 5.10 5.84 27.05
CA SER A 399 6.27 5.35 27.78
C SER A 399 6.30 3.86 28.08
N SER A 400 5.16 3.18 28.28
CA SER A 400 5.13 1.77 28.69
C SER A 400 5.81 0.81 27.70
N TRP A 401 5.91 1.20 26.45
CA TRP A 401 6.54 0.47 25.33
C TRP A 401 7.99 0.90 25.05
N ARG A 402 8.62 1.62 25.96
CA ARG A 402 10.02 2.11 25.86
C ARG A 402 10.93 1.47 26.91
N TYR A 403 10.90 0.15 27.03
CA TYR A 403 11.74 -0.63 27.92
C TYR A 403 12.91 -1.30 27.20
#